data_8376671992410283efa1c40e3d9aed91
#
_entry.id   8376671992410283efa1c40e3d9aed91
#
_cell.length_a   1.000
_cell.length_b   1.000
_cell.length_c   1.000
_cell.angle_alpha   90.00
_cell.angle_beta   90.00
_cell.angle_gamma   90.00
#
_symmetry.space_group_name_H-M   'P 1'
#
loop_
_entity.id
_entity.type
_entity.pdbx_description
1 polymer ?
#
loop_
_entity_poly.entity_id
_entity_poly.type
_entity_poly.pdbx_seq_one_letter_code
_entity_poly.pdbx_strand_id
1 'polypeptide(L)'
;MNVKLADNTYGESRIRLLRVMRRGSVHELKDLTLAIHFEGDFDAAHTAGDNRKILPANTMANTVYVLARQYPAEAIEEFALHIVEHFLTYNPQLSHIRVAAGERPWSRILIAEKSHASAFVSNAGERRITHITATRENTILQSGIENLIVLKTTGVAFEGFLRDPYTTLQEIPNSIVSAEINATWTYESSESEAPYSAAWHGIRKILLETFANHEGRSLQHTVYA
;
A
#
# COMPACT_ATOMS: atom_id res chain seq x y z
N MET A 1 15.80 38.60 -10.44
CA MET A 1 15.93 37.24 -9.82
C MET A 1 15.92 36.22 -10.94
N ASN A 2 16.96 35.38 -11.08
CA ASN A 2 16.94 34.25 -12.02
C ASN A 2 16.30 33.06 -11.31
N VAL A 3 15.04 32.80 -11.58
CA VAL A 3 14.34 31.61 -11.09
C VAL A 3 14.66 30.47 -12.05
N LYS A 4 15.14 29.34 -11.52
CA LYS A 4 15.37 28.10 -12.28
C LYS A 4 14.40 27.05 -11.80
N LEU A 5 13.91 26.24 -12.73
CA LEU A 5 13.21 25.00 -12.41
C LEU A 5 14.23 24.05 -11.75
N ALA A 6 13.95 23.56 -10.54
CA ALA A 6 14.83 22.63 -9.82
C ALA A 6 14.45 21.19 -10.16
N ASP A 7 13.24 20.79 -9.80
CA ASP A 7 12.68 19.47 -10.05
C ASP A 7 11.31 19.62 -10.66
N ASN A 8 10.92 18.66 -11.49
CA ASN A 8 9.58 18.58 -12.03
C ASN A 8 9.02 17.17 -11.87
N THR A 9 7.77 17.10 -11.50
CA THR A 9 7.02 15.84 -11.41
C THR A 9 5.58 16.11 -11.83
N TYR A 10 4.99 15.16 -12.52
CA TYR A 10 3.56 15.17 -12.80
C TYR A 10 3.02 13.74 -12.80
N GLY A 11 1.71 13.59 -12.74
CA GLY A 11 1.13 12.26 -12.72
C GLY A 11 -0.39 12.28 -12.58
N GLU A 12 -0.93 11.11 -12.33
CA GLU A 12 -2.35 10.88 -12.06
C GLU A 12 -2.52 10.15 -10.75
N SER A 13 -3.42 10.64 -9.91
CA SER A 13 -3.74 10.02 -8.63
C SER A 13 -5.22 9.65 -8.57
N ARG A 14 -5.55 8.73 -7.64
CA ARG A 14 -6.92 8.20 -7.48
C ARG A 14 -7.47 7.46 -8.70
N ILE A 15 -6.61 6.78 -9.47
CA ILE A 15 -7.06 5.84 -10.49
C ILE A 15 -7.76 4.69 -9.78
N ARG A 16 -9.08 4.61 -9.95
CA ARG A 16 -9.92 3.59 -9.30
C ARG A 16 -10.10 2.41 -10.22
N LEU A 17 -9.81 1.21 -9.73
CA LEU A 17 -9.95 -0.04 -10.45
C LEU A 17 -10.73 -1.04 -9.60
N LEU A 18 -11.95 -1.36 -10.00
CA LEU A 18 -12.72 -2.47 -9.45
C LEU A 18 -12.76 -3.59 -10.50
N ARG A 19 -12.07 -4.68 -10.21
CA ARG A 19 -12.02 -5.85 -11.07
C ARG A 19 -12.82 -6.99 -10.49
N VAL A 20 -13.71 -7.55 -11.29
CA VAL A 20 -14.48 -8.75 -10.97
C VAL A 20 -14.04 -9.88 -11.89
N MET A 21 -13.47 -10.91 -11.33
CA MET A 21 -13.09 -12.13 -12.03
C MET A 21 -14.17 -13.18 -11.79
N ARG A 22 -14.80 -13.66 -12.89
CA ARG A 22 -15.88 -14.65 -12.83
C ARG A 22 -15.34 -16.02 -13.20
N ARG A 23 -15.23 -16.91 -12.20
CA ARG A 23 -14.85 -18.31 -12.40
C ARG A 23 -16.11 -19.19 -12.21
N GLY A 24 -16.91 -19.29 -13.26
CA GLY A 24 -18.23 -19.92 -13.16
C GLY A 24 -19.16 -19.14 -12.24
N SER A 25 -19.76 -19.79 -11.27
CA SER A 25 -20.61 -19.16 -10.23
C SER A 25 -19.83 -18.43 -9.14
N VAL A 26 -18.54 -18.70 -9.00
CA VAL A 26 -17.69 -18.11 -7.94
C VAL A 26 -16.98 -16.89 -8.52
N HIS A 27 -17.17 -15.71 -7.88
CA HIS A 27 -16.54 -14.46 -8.29
C HIS A 27 -15.41 -14.09 -7.32
N GLU A 28 -14.38 -13.44 -7.85
CA GLU A 28 -13.31 -12.80 -7.08
C GLU A 28 -13.35 -11.30 -7.32
N LEU A 29 -12.96 -10.54 -6.31
CA LEU A 29 -13.02 -9.08 -6.36
C LEU A 29 -11.66 -8.50 -5.99
N LYS A 30 -11.18 -7.55 -6.81
CA LYS A 30 -10.03 -6.68 -6.54
C LYS A 30 -10.49 -5.22 -6.61
N ASP A 31 -10.31 -4.48 -5.52
CA ASP A 31 -10.66 -3.05 -5.42
C ASP A 31 -9.39 -2.26 -5.14
N LEU A 32 -8.85 -1.63 -6.18
CA LEU A 32 -7.57 -0.93 -6.13
C LEU A 32 -7.76 0.58 -6.30
N THR A 33 -6.90 1.33 -5.64
CA THR A 33 -6.67 2.74 -5.92
C THR A 33 -5.19 2.93 -6.22
N LEU A 34 -4.87 3.54 -7.35
CA LEU A 34 -3.49 3.74 -7.78
C LEU A 34 -3.18 5.23 -7.92
N ALA A 35 -1.89 5.55 -7.78
CA ALA A 35 -1.30 6.83 -8.16
C ALA A 35 -0.01 6.56 -8.91
N ILE A 36 0.23 7.34 -9.97
CA ILE A 36 1.42 7.24 -10.82
C ILE A 36 2.01 8.63 -10.94
N HIS A 37 3.31 8.75 -10.67
CA HIS A 37 4.05 10.00 -10.81
C HIS A 37 5.30 9.77 -11.65
N PHE A 38 5.55 10.68 -12.56
CA PHE A 38 6.69 10.69 -13.46
C PHE A 38 7.63 11.83 -13.16
N GLU A 39 8.93 11.57 -13.24
CA GLU A 39 10.00 12.56 -13.34
C GLU A 39 10.76 12.31 -14.64
N GLY A 40 11.25 13.38 -15.27
CA GLY A 40 11.98 13.24 -16.53
C GLY A 40 12.17 14.55 -17.27
N ASP A 41 12.36 14.46 -18.57
CA ASP A 41 12.60 15.58 -19.46
C ASP A 41 11.29 16.31 -19.81
N PHE A 42 10.79 17.12 -18.85
CA PHE A 42 9.53 17.87 -18.95
C PHE A 42 9.70 19.39 -18.84
N ASP A 43 10.93 19.89 -18.78
CA ASP A 43 11.22 21.31 -18.58
C ASP A 43 10.53 22.19 -19.61
N ALA A 44 10.48 21.76 -20.87
CA ALA A 44 9.83 22.52 -21.94
C ALA A 44 8.33 22.70 -21.72
N ALA A 45 7.66 21.75 -21.08
CA ALA A 45 6.24 21.88 -20.74
C ALA A 45 6.02 23.00 -19.70
N HIS A 46 6.91 23.10 -18.71
CA HIS A 46 6.82 24.10 -17.64
C HIS A 46 7.27 25.49 -18.09
N THR A 47 8.30 25.57 -18.92
CA THR A 47 8.94 26.84 -19.27
C THR A 47 8.44 27.46 -20.58
N ALA A 48 7.98 26.63 -21.53
CA ALA A 48 7.57 27.06 -22.88
C ALA A 48 6.16 26.56 -23.28
N GLY A 49 5.47 25.81 -22.42
CA GLY A 49 4.15 25.21 -22.74
C GLY A 49 4.23 24.12 -23.83
N ASP A 50 5.40 23.53 -24.04
CA ASP A 50 5.61 22.48 -25.04
C ASP A 50 5.27 21.09 -24.45
N ASN A 51 4.12 20.58 -24.83
CA ASN A 51 3.58 19.32 -24.29
C ASN A 51 3.98 18.07 -25.09
N ARG A 52 4.88 18.14 -26.06
CA ARG A 52 5.25 16.99 -26.92
C ARG A 52 5.81 15.80 -26.16
N LYS A 53 6.33 15.99 -24.95
CA LYS A 53 6.86 14.94 -24.07
C LYS A 53 5.92 14.56 -22.92
N ILE A 54 4.77 15.21 -22.82
CA ILE A 54 3.80 14.97 -21.75
C ILE A 54 2.82 13.87 -22.15
N LEU A 55 2.80 12.78 -21.40
CA LEU A 55 1.75 11.78 -21.51
C LEU A 55 0.50 12.27 -20.76
N PRO A 56 -0.66 12.40 -21.40
CA PRO A 56 -1.88 12.87 -20.73
C PRO A 56 -2.28 11.97 -19.55
N ALA A 57 -2.76 12.56 -18.47
CA ALA A 57 -3.21 11.84 -17.27
C ALA A 57 -4.30 10.80 -17.59
N ASN A 58 -5.22 11.12 -18.51
CA ASN A 58 -6.21 10.16 -19.01
C ASN A 58 -5.55 8.94 -19.66
N THR A 59 -4.46 9.13 -20.42
CA THR A 59 -3.72 8.01 -21.01
C THR A 59 -3.09 7.12 -19.94
N MET A 60 -2.58 7.71 -18.84
CA MET A 60 -2.07 6.93 -17.70
C MET A 60 -3.16 6.04 -17.11
N ALA A 61 -4.35 6.59 -16.86
CA ALA A 61 -5.48 5.83 -16.32
C ALA A 61 -5.94 4.73 -17.29
N ASN A 62 -6.07 5.04 -18.57
CA ASN A 62 -6.44 4.05 -19.60
C ASN A 62 -5.43 2.92 -19.71
N THR A 63 -4.13 3.23 -19.60
CA THR A 63 -3.06 2.22 -19.59
C THR A 63 -3.23 1.28 -18.41
N VAL A 64 -3.51 1.79 -17.21
CA VAL A 64 -3.79 0.95 -16.03
C VAL A 64 -4.96 0.00 -16.29
N TYR A 65 -6.06 0.48 -16.90
CA TYR A 65 -7.22 -0.38 -17.20
C TYR A 65 -6.91 -1.46 -18.22
N VAL A 66 -6.11 -1.13 -19.26
CA VAL A 66 -5.66 -2.11 -20.26
C VAL A 66 -4.76 -3.16 -19.63
N LEU A 67 -3.76 -2.75 -18.87
CA LEU A 67 -2.85 -3.66 -18.18
C LEU A 67 -3.58 -4.55 -17.17
N ALA A 68 -4.55 -4.02 -16.42
CA ALA A 68 -5.36 -4.80 -15.49
C ALA A 68 -6.17 -5.90 -16.20
N ARG A 69 -6.51 -5.71 -17.46
CA ARG A 69 -7.18 -6.73 -18.27
C ARG A 69 -6.21 -7.78 -18.82
N GLN A 70 -5.01 -7.36 -19.21
CA GLN A 70 -3.99 -8.22 -19.82
C GLN A 70 -3.26 -9.09 -18.80
N TYR A 71 -2.96 -8.51 -17.63
CA TYR A 71 -2.18 -9.14 -16.55
C TYR A 71 -3.06 -9.36 -15.33
N PRO A 72 -3.63 -10.55 -15.15
CA PRO A 72 -4.45 -10.90 -14.01
C PRO A 72 -3.59 -11.20 -12.76
N ALA A 73 -2.70 -10.26 -12.39
CA ALA A 73 -1.82 -10.41 -11.24
C ALA A 73 -2.61 -10.72 -9.95
N GLU A 74 -2.14 -11.67 -9.18
CA GLU A 74 -2.73 -12.01 -7.87
C GLU A 74 -2.34 -11.01 -6.80
N ALA A 75 -1.10 -10.54 -6.84
CA ALA A 75 -0.57 -9.53 -5.94
C ALA A 75 -0.61 -8.13 -6.55
N ILE A 76 -0.85 -7.11 -5.71
CA ILE A 76 -0.82 -5.71 -6.16
C ILE A 76 0.60 -5.27 -6.54
N GLU A 77 1.61 -5.90 -5.97
CA GLU A 77 3.03 -5.70 -6.27
C GLU A 77 3.35 -6.10 -7.72
N GLU A 78 2.95 -7.29 -8.14
CA GLU A 78 3.10 -7.76 -9.53
C GLU A 78 2.44 -6.80 -10.52
N PHE A 79 1.21 -6.39 -10.20
CA PHE A 79 0.48 -5.45 -11.05
C PHE A 79 1.18 -4.10 -11.14
N ALA A 80 1.68 -3.58 -10.02
CA ALA A 80 2.42 -2.33 -10.00
C ALA A 80 3.76 -2.42 -10.75
N LEU A 81 4.47 -3.56 -10.69
CA LEU A 81 5.67 -3.82 -11.48
C LEU A 81 5.38 -3.81 -12.98
N HIS A 82 4.30 -4.43 -13.44
CA HIS A 82 3.90 -4.38 -14.85
C HIS A 82 3.59 -2.95 -15.33
N ILE A 83 2.99 -2.12 -14.46
CA ILE A 83 2.75 -0.71 -14.76
C ILE A 83 4.09 0.03 -14.93
N VAL A 84 5.03 -0.18 -14.02
CA VAL A 84 6.37 0.43 -14.06
C VAL A 84 7.11 0.04 -15.34
N GLU A 85 7.17 -1.26 -15.64
CA GLU A 85 7.81 -1.81 -16.83
C GLU A 85 7.22 -1.19 -18.11
N HIS A 86 5.89 -1.15 -18.22
CA HIS A 86 5.22 -0.58 -19.37
C HIS A 86 5.61 0.88 -19.58
N PHE A 87 5.49 1.72 -18.55
CA PHE A 87 5.76 3.15 -18.72
C PHE A 87 7.23 3.44 -19.00
N LEU A 88 8.17 2.77 -18.35
CA LEU A 88 9.61 2.95 -18.61
C LEU A 88 10.01 2.45 -20.00
N THR A 89 9.37 1.39 -20.51
CA THR A 89 9.66 0.86 -21.84
C THR A 89 9.19 1.79 -22.96
N TYR A 90 7.98 2.32 -22.84
CA TYR A 90 7.35 3.09 -23.94
C TYR A 90 7.54 4.61 -23.83
N ASN A 91 8.16 5.12 -22.76
CA ASN A 91 8.32 6.55 -22.51
C ASN A 91 9.80 6.90 -22.23
N PRO A 92 10.65 7.04 -23.28
CA PRO A 92 12.08 7.25 -23.10
C PRO A 92 12.43 8.58 -22.38
N GLN A 93 11.51 9.54 -22.33
CA GLN A 93 11.68 10.81 -21.63
C GLN A 93 11.59 10.66 -20.10
N LEU A 94 11.09 9.54 -19.59
CA LEU A 94 11.02 9.28 -18.15
C LEU A 94 12.41 8.94 -17.59
N SER A 95 12.81 9.59 -16.52
CA SER A 95 13.97 9.20 -15.71
C SER A 95 13.57 8.35 -14.52
N HIS A 96 12.45 8.72 -13.85
CA HIS A 96 11.91 8.01 -12.70
C HIS A 96 10.41 7.83 -12.82
N ILE A 97 9.92 6.75 -12.24
CA ILE A 97 8.49 6.52 -12.04
C ILE A 97 8.25 6.12 -10.58
N ARG A 98 7.17 6.64 -10.00
CA ARG A 98 6.63 6.18 -8.72
C ARG A 98 5.23 5.66 -8.95
N VAL A 99 4.97 4.44 -8.50
CA VAL A 99 3.64 3.82 -8.51
C VAL A 99 3.27 3.48 -7.08
N ALA A 100 2.16 4.03 -6.62
CA ALA A 100 1.55 3.65 -5.36
C ALA A 100 0.23 2.91 -5.65
N ALA A 101 0.01 1.77 -5.04
CA ALA A 101 -1.24 1.05 -5.12
C ALA A 101 -1.73 0.64 -3.73
N GLY A 102 -3.04 0.79 -3.50
CA GLY A 102 -3.69 0.34 -2.28
C GLY A 102 -4.88 -0.54 -2.61
N GLU A 103 -4.95 -1.71 -2.00
CA GLU A 103 -6.04 -2.67 -2.12
C GLU A 103 -6.95 -2.56 -0.90
N ARG A 104 -8.25 -2.38 -1.14
CA ARG A 104 -9.28 -2.51 -0.12
C ARG A 104 -9.70 -3.96 -0.03
N PRO A 105 -9.57 -4.60 1.13
CA PRO A 105 -10.00 -5.99 1.29
C PRO A 105 -11.52 -6.10 1.33
N TRP A 106 -12.02 -7.15 0.68
CA TRP A 106 -13.42 -7.55 0.70
C TRP A 106 -13.53 -8.99 1.17
N SER A 107 -14.44 -9.26 2.10
CA SER A 107 -14.77 -10.60 2.54
C SER A 107 -16.07 -11.07 1.90
N ARG A 108 -16.17 -12.38 1.64
CA ARG A 108 -17.44 -12.96 1.18
C ARG A 108 -18.48 -12.92 2.29
N ILE A 109 -19.70 -12.55 1.95
CA ILE A 109 -20.81 -12.62 2.90
C ILE A 109 -21.08 -14.10 3.22
N LEU A 110 -21.24 -14.40 4.50
CA LEU A 110 -21.60 -15.73 4.97
C LEU A 110 -23.11 -15.83 5.10
N ILE A 111 -23.69 -16.90 4.55
CA ILE A 111 -25.10 -17.29 4.74
C ILE A 111 -25.10 -18.71 5.31
N ALA A 112 -25.61 -18.87 6.54
CA ALA A 112 -25.57 -20.14 7.25
C ALA A 112 -24.16 -20.80 7.23
N GLU A 113 -23.14 -20.00 7.58
CA GLU A 113 -21.71 -20.36 7.63
C GLU A 113 -21.07 -20.75 6.28
N LYS A 114 -21.79 -20.61 5.17
CA LYS A 114 -21.27 -20.83 3.83
C LYS A 114 -20.98 -19.51 3.13
N SER A 115 -19.80 -19.43 2.54
CA SER A 115 -19.39 -18.25 1.75
C SER A 115 -20.27 -18.10 0.52
N HIS A 116 -20.90 -16.93 0.36
CA HIS A 116 -21.66 -16.62 -0.84
C HIS A 116 -20.75 -16.50 -2.06
N ALA A 117 -21.20 -17.01 -3.20
CA ALA A 117 -20.36 -17.12 -4.39
C ALA A 117 -19.98 -15.75 -5.01
N SER A 118 -20.83 -14.72 -4.86
CA SER A 118 -20.68 -13.43 -5.58
C SER A 118 -21.07 -12.19 -4.76
N ALA A 119 -21.35 -12.34 -3.45
CA ALA A 119 -21.66 -11.22 -2.58
C ALA A 119 -20.55 -10.97 -1.57
N PHE A 120 -20.20 -9.70 -1.37
CA PHE A 120 -19.05 -9.28 -0.57
C PHE A 120 -19.43 -8.16 0.39
N VAL A 121 -18.69 -8.09 1.49
CA VAL A 121 -18.72 -6.99 2.45
C VAL A 121 -17.30 -6.41 2.57
N SER A 122 -17.19 -5.08 2.60
CA SER A 122 -15.91 -4.43 2.81
C SER A 122 -15.50 -4.53 4.27
N ASN A 123 -14.28 -4.96 4.52
CA ASN A 123 -13.64 -4.84 5.83
C ASN A 123 -13.20 -3.39 5.99
N ALA A 124 -13.86 -2.68 6.92
CA ALA A 124 -13.61 -1.26 7.12
C ALA A 124 -12.18 -1.00 7.64
N GLY A 125 -11.47 -0.12 6.95
CA GLY A 125 -10.23 0.47 7.42
C GLY A 125 -8.97 -0.14 6.83
N GLU A 126 -8.64 -1.37 7.17
CA GLU A 126 -7.39 -2.03 6.76
C GLU A 126 -7.18 -2.00 5.23
N ARG A 127 -5.94 -1.72 4.81
CA ARG A 127 -5.55 -1.71 3.41
C ARG A 127 -4.19 -2.40 3.22
N ARG A 128 -4.06 -3.19 2.17
CA ARG A 128 -2.76 -3.60 1.64
C ARG A 128 -2.24 -2.50 0.74
N ILE A 129 -0.98 -2.10 0.92
CA ILE A 129 -0.36 -1.06 0.10
C ILE A 129 0.93 -1.57 -0.53
N THR A 130 1.28 -0.99 -1.68
CA THR A 130 2.61 -1.11 -2.28
C THR A 130 3.06 0.22 -2.87
N HIS A 131 4.36 0.48 -2.77
CA HIS A 131 5.03 1.63 -3.35
C HIS A 131 6.24 1.14 -4.15
N ILE A 132 6.29 1.53 -5.42
CA ILE A 132 7.43 1.25 -6.27
C ILE A 132 8.02 2.57 -6.73
N THR A 133 9.34 2.69 -6.56
CA THR A 133 10.13 3.76 -7.16
C THR A 133 11.15 3.11 -8.08
N ALA A 134 11.14 3.48 -9.35
CA ALA A 134 11.99 2.83 -10.34
C ALA A 134 12.61 3.80 -11.34
N THR A 135 13.80 3.44 -11.79
CA THR A 135 14.47 3.90 -12.99
C THR A 135 14.59 2.72 -13.97
N ARG A 136 15.26 2.91 -15.11
CA ARG A 136 15.58 1.77 -16.00
C ARG A 136 16.61 0.79 -15.43
N GLU A 137 17.36 1.20 -14.43
CA GLU A 137 18.49 0.47 -13.89
C GLU A 137 18.20 -0.13 -12.50
N ASN A 138 17.26 0.48 -11.77
CA ASN A 138 16.99 0.11 -10.39
C ASN A 138 15.49 0.21 -10.07
N THR A 139 15.00 -0.71 -9.25
CA THR A 139 13.63 -0.74 -8.75
C THR A 139 13.66 -1.00 -7.25
N ILE A 140 13.01 -0.12 -6.50
CA ILE A 140 12.78 -0.28 -5.05
C ILE A 140 11.30 -0.58 -4.87
N LEU A 141 11.00 -1.74 -4.30
CA LEU A 141 9.65 -2.19 -4.01
C LEU A 141 9.42 -2.27 -2.50
N GLN A 142 8.40 -1.59 -2.05
CA GLN A 142 7.92 -1.63 -0.67
C GLN A 142 6.48 -2.10 -0.65
N SER A 143 6.13 -2.94 0.31
CA SER A 143 4.74 -3.28 0.63
C SER A 143 4.42 -2.88 2.05
N GLY A 144 3.14 -2.89 2.38
CA GLY A 144 2.73 -2.53 3.73
C GLY A 144 1.27 -2.83 4.04
N ILE A 145 0.93 -2.47 5.25
CA ILE A 145 -0.42 -2.50 5.80
C ILE A 145 -0.71 -1.10 6.34
N GLU A 146 -1.88 -0.56 6.03
CA GLU A 146 -2.40 0.68 6.60
C GLU A 146 -3.70 0.43 7.34
N ASN A 147 -3.93 1.20 8.40
CA ASN A 147 -5.17 1.24 9.16
C ASN A 147 -5.57 -0.13 9.75
N LEU A 148 -4.61 -0.95 10.15
CA LEU A 148 -4.89 -2.19 10.88
C LEU A 148 -5.16 -1.84 12.35
N ILE A 149 -6.45 -1.80 12.72
CA ILE A 149 -6.88 -1.47 14.08
C ILE A 149 -6.90 -2.73 14.91
N VAL A 150 -6.19 -2.70 16.05
CA VAL A 150 -6.11 -3.78 17.03
C VAL A 150 -6.50 -3.29 18.40
N LEU A 151 -7.06 -4.18 19.23
CA LEU A 151 -7.43 -3.88 20.61
C LEU A 151 -7.17 -5.09 21.49
N LYS A 152 -6.57 -4.83 22.67
CA LYS A 152 -6.33 -5.81 23.70
C LYS A 152 -6.90 -5.30 25.02
N THR A 153 -7.70 -6.12 25.69
CA THR A 153 -8.45 -5.70 26.89
C THR A 153 -7.72 -5.95 28.20
N THR A 154 -6.55 -6.58 28.15
CA THR A 154 -5.72 -6.95 29.31
C THR A 154 -4.28 -7.21 28.88
N GLY A 155 -3.35 -7.34 29.85
CA GLY A 155 -1.96 -7.75 29.59
C GLY A 155 -1.05 -6.61 29.15
N VAL A 156 -1.42 -5.35 29.40
CA VAL A 156 -0.57 -4.19 29.19
C VAL A 156 -0.47 -3.39 30.50
N ALA A 157 0.74 -3.21 31.00
CA ALA A 157 1.04 -2.43 32.19
C ALA A 157 1.80 -1.14 31.82
N PHE A 158 1.72 -0.16 32.68
CA PHE A 158 2.60 1.00 32.67
C PHE A 158 2.97 1.39 34.10
N GLU A 159 4.12 0.91 34.53
CA GLU A 159 4.62 1.02 35.90
C GLU A 159 6.11 1.41 35.92
N GLY A 160 6.59 1.94 37.01
CA GLY A 160 7.99 2.26 37.21
C GLY A 160 8.49 3.43 36.33
N PHE A 161 7.61 4.28 35.85
CA PHE A 161 7.98 5.43 35.01
C PHE A 161 8.57 6.58 35.87
N LEU A 162 9.39 7.41 35.21
CA LEU A 162 9.97 8.59 35.83
C LEU A 162 8.87 9.56 36.27
N ARG A 163 8.99 10.05 37.52
CA ARG A 163 8.08 11.07 38.09
C ARG A 163 8.80 12.39 38.25
N ASP A 164 8.13 13.46 37.92
CA ASP A 164 8.51 14.82 38.14
C ASP A 164 7.44 15.57 39.00
N PRO A 165 7.61 16.84 39.39
CA PRO A 165 6.61 17.58 40.16
C PRO A 165 5.26 17.75 39.51
N TYR A 166 5.14 17.52 38.18
CA TYR A 166 3.91 17.65 37.40
C TYR A 166 3.28 16.30 37.05
N THR A 167 3.89 15.19 37.45
CA THR A 167 3.40 13.85 37.16
C THR A 167 2.18 13.51 38.01
N THR A 168 1.01 13.45 37.39
CA THR A 168 -0.26 13.07 38.05
C THR A 168 -0.68 11.65 37.75
N LEU A 169 -0.03 10.99 36.76
CA LEU A 169 -0.37 9.64 36.35
C LEU A 169 -0.12 8.62 37.45
N GLN A 170 -1.06 7.74 37.69
CA GLN A 170 -0.91 6.58 38.57
C GLN A 170 -0.34 5.39 37.81
N GLU A 171 0.33 4.49 38.51
CA GLU A 171 0.77 3.23 37.93
C GLU A 171 -0.43 2.37 37.53
N ILE A 172 -0.34 1.76 36.34
CA ILE A 172 -1.40 0.98 35.77
C ILE A 172 -0.87 -0.45 35.55
N PRO A 173 -1.22 -1.38 36.45
CA PRO A 173 -0.73 -2.77 36.35
C PRO A 173 -1.40 -3.55 35.22
N ASN A 174 -2.55 -3.10 34.76
CA ASN A 174 -3.29 -3.73 33.66
C ASN A 174 -4.23 -2.73 32.99
N SER A 175 -4.15 -2.63 31.67
CA SER A 175 -4.94 -1.67 30.91
C SER A 175 -5.47 -2.26 29.61
N ILE A 176 -6.47 -1.58 29.06
CA ILE A 176 -6.95 -1.76 27.70
C ILE A 176 -6.04 -0.95 26.79
N VAL A 177 -5.58 -1.56 25.72
CA VAL A 177 -4.79 -0.90 24.65
C VAL A 177 -5.49 -1.08 23.31
N SER A 178 -5.64 0.03 22.60
CA SER A 178 -6.02 0.04 21.17
C SER A 178 -4.91 0.74 20.39
N ALA A 179 -4.59 0.20 19.23
CA ALA A 179 -3.60 0.77 18.34
C ALA A 179 -4.05 0.67 16.87
N GLU A 180 -3.63 1.65 16.08
CA GLU A 180 -3.66 1.59 14.63
C GLU A 180 -2.24 1.29 14.17
N ILE A 181 -2.06 0.17 13.47
CA ILE A 181 -0.78 -0.26 12.94
C ILE A 181 -0.68 0.14 11.47
N ASN A 182 0.35 0.92 11.16
CA ASN A 182 0.79 1.22 9.82
C ASN A 182 2.23 0.70 9.71
N ALA A 183 2.45 -0.31 8.87
CA ALA A 183 3.74 -0.98 8.73
C ALA A 183 4.13 -1.07 7.26
N THR A 184 5.40 -0.81 6.96
CA THR A 184 5.97 -0.97 5.62
C THR A 184 7.26 -1.77 5.69
N TRP A 185 7.53 -2.55 4.65
CA TRP A 185 8.77 -3.29 4.47
C TRP A 185 9.26 -3.20 3.04
N THR A 186 10.57 -3.30 2.87
CA THR A 186 11.22 -3.29 1.55
C THR A 186 11.65 -4.70 1.20
N TYR A 187 11.41 -5.11 -0.03
CA TYR A 187 11.94 -6.37 -0.55
C TYR A 187 13.37 -6.19 -1.07
N GLU A 188 14.21 -7.20 -0.84
CA GLU A 188 15.60 -7.20 -1.34
C GLU A 188 15.66 -7.35 -2.87
N SER A 189 14.67 -8.02 -3.45
CA SER A 189 14.52 -8.13 -4.90
C SER A 189 13.10 -7.73 -5.33
N SER A 190 12.98 -7.24 -6.56
CA SER A 190 11.72 -6.80 -7.17
C SER A 190 11.30 -7.72 -8.32
N GLU A 191 11.50 -9.02 -8.18
CA GLU A 191 11.09 -10.01 -9.18
C GLU A 191 9.56 -10.10 -9.28
N SER A 192 9.04 -10.12 -10.50
CA SER A 192 7.59 -10.13 -10.73
C SER A 192 6.89 -11.41 -10.25
N GLU A 193 7.61 -12.51 -10.10
CA GLU A 193 7.08 -13.82 -9.69
C GLU A 193 7.33 -14.14 -8.20
N ALA A 194 7.78 -13.17 -7.41
CA ALA A 194 8.00 -13.39 -5.98
C ALA A 194 6.66 -13.63 -5.24
N PRO A 195 6.65 -14.42 -4.15
CA PRO A 195 5.42 -14.79 -3.45
C PRO A 195 4.88 -13.65 -2.56
N TYR A 196 4.65 -12.48 -3.14
CA TYR A 196 4.23 -11.25 -2.43
C TYR A 196 2.96 -11.45 -1.59
N SER A 197 1.97 -12.15 -2.12
CA SER A 197 0.72 -12.41 -1.38
C SER A 197 0.95 -13.29 -0.16
N ALA A 198 1.77 -14.33 -0.27
CA ALA A 198 2.11 -15.19 0.87
C ALA A 198 2.93 -14.43 1.91
N ALA A 199 3.91 -13.62 1.48
CA ALA A 199 4.72 -12.77 2.37
C ALA A 199 3.84 -11.76 3.12
N TRP A 200 2.93 -11.07 2.43
CA TRP A 200 2.02 -10.11 3.05
C TRP A 200 1.13 -10.76 4.12
N HIS A 201 0.52 -11.90 3.80
CA HIS A 201 -0.32 -12.63 4.76
C HIS A 201 0.50 -13.14 5.95
N GLY A 202 1.72 -13.60 5.70
CA GLY A 202 2.64 -14.05 6.76
C GLY A 202 3.02 -12.92 7.73
N ILE A 203 3.41 -11.75 7.20
CA ILE A 203 3.76 -10.58 8.02
C ILE A 203 2.53 -10.10 8.81
N ARG A 204 1.37 -9.97 8.15
CA ARG A 204 0.14 -9.60 8.84
C ARG A 204 -0.21 -10.55 9.98
N LYS A 205 -0.05 -11.85 9.76
CA LYS A 205 -0.27 -12.88 10.79
C LYS A 205 0.68 -12.69 11.97
N ILE A 206 1.97 -12.48 11.69
CA ILE A 206 2.99 -12.25 12.74
C ILE A 206 2.65 -11.00 13.56
N LEU A 207 2.29 -9.89 12.92
CA LEU A 207 1.88 -8.67 13.62
C LEU A 207 0.71 -8.91 14.58
N LEU A 208 -0.32 -9.63 14.14
CA LEU A 208 -1.49 -9.94 14.97
C LEU A 208 -1.16 -10.91 16.10
N GLU A 209 -0.37 -11.95 15.85
CA GLU A 209 0.03 -12.95 16.85
C GLU A 209 0.94 -12.33 17.91
N THR A 210 1.90 -11.47 17.47
CA THR A 210 2.78 -10.74 18.39
C THR A 210 1.96 -9.82 19.28
N PHE A 211 1.08 -8.98 18.71
CA PHE A 211 0.23 -8.10 19.50
C PHE A 211 -0.66 -8.86 20.50
N ALA A 212 -1.24 -9.98 20.07
CA ALA A 212 -2.13 -10.77 20.92
C ALA A 212 -1.40 -11.44 22.10
N ASN A 213 -0.20 -11.96 21.87
CA ASN A 213 0.52 -12.78 22.85
C ASN A 213 1.51 -11.96 23.72
N HIS A 214 1.92 -10.77 23.25
CA HIS A 214 2.90 -9.96 23.97
C HIS A 214 2.30 -9.33 25.24
N GLU A 215 2.93 -9.51 26.38
CA GLU A 215 2.62 -8.81 27.62
C GLU A 215 3.49 -7.56 27.73
N GLY A 216 2.93 -6.42 27.34
CA GLY A 216 3.64 -5.14 27.30
C GLY A 216 3.77 -4.47 28.66
N ARG A 217 4.97 -3.93 28.98
CA ARG A 217 5.20 -3.05 30.13
C ARG A 217 5.16 -1.56 29.78
N SER A 218 5.06 -1.27 28.47
CA SER A 218 4.87 0.06 27.91
C SER A 218 4.47 -0.09 26.44
N LEU A 219 3.99 0.99 25.83
CA LEU A 219 3.71 1.02 24.40
C LEU A 219 4.99 0.74 23.58
N GLN A 220 6.12 1.35 23.98
CA GLN A 220 7.42 1.15 23.31
C GLN A 220 7.86 -0.31 23.34
N HIS A 221 7.69 -0.99 24.48
CA HIS A 221 7.99 -2.41 24.61
C HIS A 221 7.10 -3.27 23.68
N THR A 222 5.83 -2.92 23.56
CA THR A 222 4.90 -3.62 22.66
C THR A 222 5.22 -3.40 21.18
N VAL A 223 5.68 -2.22 20.80
CA VAL A 223 6.04 -1.92 19.39
C VAL A 223 7.37 -2.58 18.99
N TYR A 224 8.27 -2.78 19.94
CA TYR A 224 9.58 -3.39 19.68
C TYR A 224 9.51 -4.93 19.55
N ALA A 225 8.55 -5.59 20.18
CA ALA A 225 8.38 -7.04 20.16
C ALA A 225 8.02 -7.59 18.78
#